data_7cf8db49bb291a34733a523454148ec7
#
_entry.id   7cf8db49bb291a34733a523454148ec7
#
_cell.length_a   1.000
_cell.length_b   1.000
_cell.length_c   1.000
_cell.angle_alpha   90.00
_cell.angle_beta   90.00
_cell.angle_gamma   90.00
#
_symmetry.space_group_name_H-M   'P 1'
#
loop_
_entity.id
_entity.type
_entity.pdbx_description
1 polymer ?
#
loop_
_entity_poly.entity_id
_entity_poly.type
_entity_poly.pdbx_seq_one_letter_code
_entity_poly.pdbx_strand_id
1 'polypeptide(L)'
;MYVVAGHKGHAEIVAKLGRAGRRRRLKGKRGRGTLTDEKPPIFGMLQRDGEVVIAMLPNVQRVTIEPLIQQTIQAGSRVYTDEYDIYNQLEQYGYTHKTVNHSASEYARDEDGDGFHEVHVNTLEGFWSLLRSWFRPHRGISQEKLPRYLAFFEFVHNARRRGKALLASLLAVLVTP
;
A
#
# COMPACT_ATOMS: atom_id res chain seq x y z
N MET A 1 -4.52 -1.42 -2.27
CA MET A 1 -5.60 -1.73 -1.28
C MET A 1 -6.53 -0.54 -1.12
N TYR A 2 -7.79 -0.73 -0.71
CA TYR A 2 -8.73 0.36 -0.44
C TYR A 2 -9.25 0.26 0.99
N VAL A 3 -9.35 1.41 1.66
CA VAL A 3 -9.91 1.51 3.01
C VAL A 3 -11.14 2.39 2.97
N VAL A 4 -12.20 1.96 3.63
CA VAL A 4 -13.41 2.78 3.74
C VAL A 4 -13.24 3.71 4.94
N ALA A 5 -13.30 5.02 4.71
CA ALA A 5 -13.13 6.03 5.74
C ALA A 5 -14.21 5.94 6.82
N GLY A 6 -13.84 6.19 8.06
CA GLY A 6 -14.75 6.29 9.20
C GLY A 6 -15.07 7.76 9.54
N HIS A 7 -16.28 8.00 10.06
CA HIS A 7 -16.74 9.33 10.48
C HIS A 7 -17.15 9.35 11.95
N LYS A 8 -16.58 8.47 12.76
CA LYS A 8 -16.91 8.39 14.18
C LYS A 8 -16.58 9.73 14.88
N GLY A 9 -17.57 10.33 15.52
CA GLY A 9 -17.42 11.62 16.19
C GLY A 9 -17.59 12.86 15.30
N HIS A 10 -17.90 12.69 14.00
CA HIS A 10 -18.08 13.78 13.05
C HIS A 10 -19.48 13.74 12.41
N ALA A 11 -20.51 13.98 13.23
CA ALA A 11 -21.91 13.98 12.78
C ALA A 11 -22.18 15.03 11.69
N GLU A 12 -21.50 16.18 11.76
CA GLU A 12 -21.60 17.26 10.80
C GLU A 12 -21.12 16.86 9.39
N ILE A 13 -20.10 16.02 9.30
CA ILE A 13 -19.59 15.51 8.00
C ILE A 13 -20.63 14.56 7.40
N VAL A 14 -21.21 13.69 8.21
CA VAL A 14 -22.25 12.76 7.78
C VAL A 14 -23.49 13.50 7.28
N ALA A 15 -23.90 14.57 7.97
CA ALA A 15 -25.03 15.41 7.58
C ALA A 15 -24.77 16.12 6.23
N LYS A 16 -23.57 16.68 6.02
CA LYS A 16 -23.17 17.34 4.76
C LYS A 16 -23.17 16.37 3.56
N LEU A 17 -22.90 15.11 3.80
CA LEU A 17 -22.89 14.07 2.76
C LEU A 17 -24.29 13.56 2.40
N GLY A 18 -25.36 14.04 3.07
CA GLY A 18 -26.75 13.68 2.78
C GLY A 18 -27.08 12.21 2.97
N ARG A 19 -26.31 11.50 3.78
CA ARG A 19 -26.49 10.05 4.01
C ARG A 19 -26.48 9.70 5.49
N ALA A 20 -27.11 8.56 5.83
CA ALA A 20 -27.04 8.02 7.18
C ALA A 20 -25.62 7.61 7.56
N GLY A 21 -25.26 7.80 8.82
CA GLY A 21 -23.98 7.33 9.37
C GLY A 21 -23.73 5.85 9.09
N ARG A 22 -22.50 5.47 8.86
CA ARG A 22 -22.15 4.08 8.51
C ARG A 22 -22.51 3.10 9.62
N ARG A 23 -23.32 2.12 9.28
CA ARG A 23 -23.45 0.89 10.05
C ARG A 23 -22.29 -0.05 9.72
N ARG A 24 -21.92 -0.95 10.66
CA ARG A 24 -20.74 -1.86 10.65
C ARG A 24 -20.47 -2.68 9.39
N ARG A 25 -21.37 -2.72 8.39
CA ARG A 25 -21.28 -3.56 7.18
C ARG A 25 -21.82 -2.86 5.94
N LEU A 26 -21.43 -1.64 5.68
CA LEU A 26 -21.66 -1.08 4.36
C LEU A 26 -20.81 -1.87 3.35
N LYS A 27 -21.49 -2.56 2.43
CA LYS A 27 -20.85 -3.02 1.19
C LYS A 27 -20.38 -1.77 0.48
N GLY A 28 -19.06 -1.53 0.46
CA GLY A 28 -18.50 -0.46 -0.33
C GLY A 28 -18.91 -0.63 -1.79
N LYS A 29 -19.05 0.48 -2.51
CA LYS A 29 -19.22 0.48 -3.96
C LYS A 29 -18.14 -0.41 -4.59
N ARG A 30 -18.51 -1.30 -5.51
CA ARG A 30 -17.54 -2.09 -6.27
C ARG A 30 -16.68 -1.17 -7.13
N GLY A 31 -15.45 -1.57 -7.41
CA GLY A 31 -14.53 -0.83 -8.24
C GLY A 31 -13.41 -0.12 -7.47
N ARG A 32 -12.58 0.59 -8.22
CA ARG A 32 -11.45 1.36 -7.70
C ARG A 32 -11.96 2.52 -6.85
N GLY A 33 -11.28 2.78 -5.72
CA GLY A 33 -11.68 3.83 -4.82
C GLY A 33 -11.02 5.17 -5.17
N THR A 34 -11.62 6.23 -4.68
CA THR A 34 -11.09 7.59 -4.73
C THR A 34 -11.29 8.27 -3.37
N LEU A 35 -10.65 9.43 -3.17
CA LEU A 35 -10.91 10.24 -1.98
C LEU A 35 -12.35 10.75 -1.94
N THR A 36 -12.90 11.09 -3.09
CA THR A 36 -14.28 11.61 -3.23
C THR A 36 -15.33 10.57 -2.84
N ASP A 37 -15.07 9.30 -3.15
CA ASP A 37 -15.95 8.19 -2.77
C ASP A 37 -15.72 7.73 -1.32
N GLU A 38 -14.88 8.44 -0.55
CA GLU A 38 -14.45 8.06 0.80
C GLU A 38 -13.93 6.61 0.89
N LYS A 39 -13.31 6.17 -0.17
CA LYS A 39 -12.67 4.88 -0.32
C LYS A 39 -11.23 5.09 -0.81
N PRO A 40 -10.38 5.78 -0.02
CA PRO A 40 -9.03 6.14 -0.44
C PRO A 40 -8.24 4.92 -0.87
N PRO A 41 -7.60 4.98 -2.04
CA PRO A 41 -6.62 3.98 -2.44
C PRO A 41 -5.41 4.06 -1.51
N ILE A 42 -4.92 2.90 -1.11
CA ILE A 42 -3.61 2.78 -0.46
C ILE A 42 -2.69 2.06 -1.43
N PHE A 43 -1.64 2.74 -1.81
CA PHE A 43 -0.56 2.21 -2.62
C PHE A 43 0.56 1.73 -1.70
N GLY A 44 1.25 0.67 -2.09
CA GLY A 44 2.37 0.14 -1.33
C GLY A 44 3.41 -0.44 -2.26
N MET A 45 4.66 -0.18 -1.93
CA MET A 45 5.83 -0.78 -2.53
C MET A 45 6.57 -1.53 -1.42
N LEU A 46 6.92 -2.78 -1.67
CA LEU A 46 7.56 -3.63 -0.68
C LEU A 46 8.78 -4.29 -1.30
N GLN A 47 9.94 -4.07 -0.70
CA GLN A 47 11.15 -4.79 -1.02
C GLN A 47 11.11 -6.16 -0.34
N ARG A 48 11.37 -7.24 -1.09
CA ARG A 48 11.49 -8.58 -0.49
C ARG A 48 12.59 -8.56 0.55
N ASP A 49 12.30 -9.08 1.73
CA ASP A 49 13.18 -9.07 2.91
C ASP A 49 13.66 -7.67 3.34
N GLY A 50 13.03 -6.63 2.84
CA GLY A 50 13.40 -5.24 3.05
C GLY A 50 12.27 -4.38 3.61
N GLU A 51 12.31 -3.12 3.26
CA GLU A 51 11.39 -2.09 3.74
C GLU A 51 10.12 -2.00 2.89
N VAL A 52 9.14 -1.33 3.44
CA VAL A 52 7.89 -0.99 2.75
C VAL A 52 7.73 0.52 2.71
N VAL A 53 7.12 1.01 1.65
CA VAL A 53 6.62 2.39 1.52
C VAL A 53 5.13 2.33 1.25
N ILE A 54 4.34 3.08 2.02
CA ILE A 54 2.88 3.11 1.92
C ILE A 54 2.40 4.53 1.74
N ALA A 55 1.55 4.77 0.77
CA ALA A 55 0.95 6.08 0.53
C ALA A 55 -0.57 5.99 0.36
N MET A 56 -1.30 6.96 0.91
CA MET A 56 -2.70 7.20 0.54
C MET A 56 -2.74 8.06 -0.70
N LEU A 57 -3.45 7.60 -1.72
CA LEU A 57 -3.54 8.29 -3.00
C LEU A 57 -4.91 8.97 -3.20
N PRO A 58 -4.96 10.05 -4.00
CA PRO A 58 -6.23 10.64 -4.42
C PRO A 58 -7.00 9.73 -5.38
N ASN A 59 -6.30 9.01 -6.23
CA ASN A 59 -6.82 8.08 -7.22
C ASN A 59 -5.75 7.04 -7.62
N VAL A 60 -6.09 6.14 -8.53
CA VAL A 60 -5.18 5.11 -9.05
C VAL A 60 -4.78 5.35 -10.51
N GLN A 61 -4.67 6.61 -10.90
CA GLN A 61 -4.23 6.98 -12.24
C GLN A 61 -2.71 6.84 -12.37
N ARG A 62 -2.25 6.61 -13.59
CA ARG A 62 -0.83 6.49 -13.92
C ARG A 62 -0.06 7.72 -13.46
N VAL A 63 -0.52 8.93 -13.80
CA VAL A 63 0.09 10.21 -13.43
C VAL A 63 0.28 10.37 -11.91
N THR A 64 -0.51 9.66 -11.09
CA THR A 64 -0.39 9.69 -9.63
C THR A 64 0.61 8.66 -9.12
N ILE A 65 0.67 7.47 -9.74
CA ILE A 65 1.44 6.33 -9.25
C ILE A 65 2.87 6.32 -9.79
N GLU A 66 3.08 6.61 -11.07
CA GLU A 66 4.41 6.58 -11.70
C GLU A 66 5.46 7.43 -10.99
N PRO A 67 5.21 8.71 -10.63
CA PRO A 67 6.21 9.51 -9.94
C PRO A 67 6.64 8.90 -8.60
N LEU A 68 5.70 8.25 -7.87
CA LEU A 68 6.01 7.61 -6.60
C LEU A 68 6.93 6.39 -6.80
N ILE A 69 6.69 5.61 -7.84
CA ILE A 69 7.55 4.48 -8.19
C ILE A 69 8.97 4.98 -8.51
N GLN A 70 9.08 5.98 -9.40
CA GLN A 70 10.37 6.52 -9.83
C GLN A 70 11.16 7.20 -8.70
N GLN A 71 10.48 7.83 -7.75
CA GLN A 71 11.12 8.45 -6.57
C GLN A 71 11.56 7.43 -5.52
N THR A 72 10.92 6.26 -5.47
CA THR A 72 11.11 5.28 -4.40
C THR A 72 11.98 4.11 -4.83
N ILE A 73 11.83 3.63 -6.06
CA ILE A 73 12.51 2.44 -6.56
C ILE A 73 13.68 2.88 -7.44
N GLN A 74 14.87 2.37 -7.13
CA GLN A 74 16.06 2.64 -7.92
C GLN A 74 15.92 2.07 -9.34
N ALA A 75 16.31 2.84 -10.35
CA ALA A 75 16.37 2.37 -11.74
C ALA A 75 17.26 1.12 -11.86
N GLY A 76 16.90 0.20 -12.75
CA GLY A 76 17.53 -1.11 -12.87
C GLY A 76 16.96 -2.18 -11.93
N SER A 77 16.10 -1.80 -10.98
CA SER A 77 15.46 -2.78 -10.09
C SER A 77 14.49 -3.68 -10.84
N ARG A 78 14.33 -4.92 -10.33
CA ARG A 78 13.26 -5.83 -10.77
C ARG A 78 11.98 -5.53 -9.99
N VAL A 79 10.89 -5.27 -10.71
CA VAL A 79 9.59 -4.91 -10.15
C VAL A 79 8.55 -5.96 -10.52
N TYR A 80 7.82 -6.44 -9.52
CA TYR A 80 6.73 -7.40 -9.70
C TYR A 80 5.40 -6.72 -9.40
N THR A 81 4.43 -6.86 -10.31
CA THR A 81 3.08 -6.30 -10.15
C THR A 81 2.00 -7.31 -10.53
N ASP A 82 0.74 -6.95 -10.27
CA ASP A 82 -0.42 -7.59 -10.89
C ASP A 82 -0.56 -7.14 -12.37
N GLU A 83 -1.57 -7.66 -13.04
CA GLU A 83 -1.88 -7.37 -14.45
C GLU A 83 -2.47 -5.97 -14.71
N TYR A 84 -2.42 -5.04 -13.73
CA TYR A 84 -2.98 -3.71 -13.94
C TYR A 84 -2.18 -2.90 -14.96
N ASP A 85 -2.84 -2.46 -16.02
CA ASP A 85 -2.28 -1.83 -17.23
C ASP A 85 -1.45 -0.56 -17.00
N ILE A 86 -1.63 0.13 -15.88
CA ILE A 86 -0.81 1.30 -15.54
C ILE A 86 0.68 0.97 -15.39
N TYR A 87 1.01 -0.29 -15.11
CA TYR A 87 2.39 -0.74 -14.91
C TYR A 87 3.11 -1.13 -16.21
N ASN A 88 2.42 -1.17 -17.35
CA ASN A 88 2.99 -1.63 -18.63
C ASN A 88 4.16 -0.78 -19.14
N GLN A 89 4.34 0.44 -18.63
CA GLN A 89 5.41 1.33 -19.05
C GLN A 89 6.64 1.30 -18.13
N LEU A 90 6.66 0.47 -17.09
CA LEU A 90 7.78 0.44 -16.14
C LEU A 90 9.11 0.11 -16.81
N GLU A 91 9.10 -0.72 -17.86
CA GLU A 91 10.32 -1.03 -18.62
C GLU A 91 10.91 0.20 -19.31
N GLN A 92 10.07 1.14 -19.75
CA GLN A 92 10.52 2.39 -20.38
C GLN A 92 11.27 3.31 -19.39
N TYR A 93 11.04 3.12 -18.10
CA TYR A 93 11.74 3.84 -17.02
C TYR A 93 12.95 3.10 -16.48
N GLY A 94 13.38 2.03 -17.18
CA GLY A 94 14.60 1.28 -16.85
C GLY A 94 14.42 0.23 -15.77
N TYR A 95 13.19 -0.22 -15.50
CA TYR A 95 12.93 -1.35 -14.60
C TYR A 95 12.84 -2.67 -15.36
N THR A 96 13.26 -3.76 -14.73
CA THR A 96 12.92 -5.11 -15.20
C THR A 96 11.53 -5.45 -14.65
N HIS A 97 10.49 -5.38 -15.48
CA HIS A 97 9.11 -5.56 -15.04
C HIS A 97 8.60 -6.97 -15.33
N LYS A 98 7.99 -7.59 -14.31
CA LYS A 98 7.35 -8.90 -14.40
C LYS A 98 5.96 -8.83 -13.77
N THR A 99 4.98 -9.41 -14.45
CA THR A 99 3.58 -9.43 -14.00
C THR A 99 3.09 -10.84 -13.72
N VAL A 100 2.15 -10.95 -12.78
CA VAL A 100 1.33 -12.15 -12.58
C VAL A 100 -0.10 -11.85 -12.97
N ASN A 101 -0.77 -12.80 -13.62
CA ASN A 101 -2.14 -12.61 -14.10
C ASN A 101 -3.12 -13.40 -13.23
N HIS A 102 -3.65 -12.74 -12.21
CA HIS A 102 -4.65 -13.32 -11.31
C HIS A 102 -5.96 -13.68 -12.04
N SER A 103 -6.31 -12.95 -13.11
CA SER A 103 -7.50 -13.24 -13.91
C SER A 103 -7.38 -14.58 -14.64
N ALA A 104 -6.15 -15.01 -14.97
CA ALA A 104 -5.84 -16.31 -15.52
C ALA A 104 -5.51 -17.37 -14.45
N SER A 105 -5.78 -17.10 -13.17
CA SER A 105 -5.42 -17.95 -12.04
C SER A 105 -3.91 -18.20 -11.89
N GLU A 106 -3.08 -17.32 -12.43
CA GLU A 106 -1.65 -17.33 -12.23
C GLU A 106 -1.31 -16.54 -10.96
N TYR A 107 -0.82 -17.18 -9.92
CA TYR A 107 -0.46 -16.55 -8.64
C TYR A 107 1.05 -16.48 -8.44
N ALA A 108 1.79 -17.36 -9.12
CA ALA A 108 3.24 -17.39 -9.11
C ALA A 108 3.73 -18.12 -10.36
N ARG A 109 4.94 -17.76 -10.83
CA ARG A 109 5.57 -18.37 -12.00
C ARG A 109 7.05 -18.59 -11.73
N ASP A 110 7.52 -19.78 -12.09
CA ASP A 110 8.93 -20.15 -12.21
C ASP A 110 9.36 -19.84 -13.65
N GLU A 111 10.30 -18.92 -13.85
CA GLU A 111 10.76 -18.54 -15.20
C GLU A 111 12.04 -19.27 -15.61
N ASP A 112 12.84 -19.74 -14.67
CA ASP A 112 14.12 -20.39 -14.98
C ASP A 112 14.09 -21.93 -14.82
N GLY A 113 12.99 -22.48 -14.30
CA GLY A 113 12.74 -23.90 -14.20
C GLY A 113 13.49 -24.59 -13.05
N ASP A 114 13.92 -23.84 -12.06
CA ASP A 114 14.62 -24.38 -10.89
C ASP A 114 13.68 -24.95 -9.81
N GLY A 115 12.36 -24.81 -9.99
CA GLY A 115 11.31 -25.21 -9.05
C GLY A 115 10.94 -24.17 -8.03
N PHE A 116 11.58 -23.01 -8.05
CA PHE A 116 11.21 -21.85 -7.24
C PHE A 116 10.40 -20.86 -8.06
N HIS A 117 9.26 -20.43 -7.53
CA HIS A 117 8.35 -19.51 -8.24
C HIS A 117 8.68 -18.07 -7.86
N GLU A 118 9.71 -17.48 -8.47
CA GLU A 118 10.24 -16.16 -8.12
C GLU A 118 9.34 -15.01 -8.55
N VAL A 119 8.50 -15.20 -9.60
CA VAL A 119 7.57 -14.16 -10.07
C VAL A 119 6.25 -14.29 -9.34
N HIS A 120 6.06 -13.48 -8.30
CA HIS A 120 4.83 -13.44 -7.52
C HIS A 120 4.65 -12.10 -6.77
N VAL A 121 3.43 -11.79 -6.36
CA VAL A 121 3.07 -10.65 -5.50
C VAL A 121 2.59 -11.04 -4.10
N ASN A 122 2.71 -12.32 -3.73
CA ASN A 122 2.21 -12.89 -2.47
C ASN A 122 2.75 -12.16 -1.24
N THR A 123 4.00 -11.68 -1.28
CA THR A 123 4.61 -10.94 -0.17
C THR A 123 3.83 -9.65 0.13
N LEU A 124 3.44 -8.92 -0.90
CA LEU A 124 2.63 -7.71 -0.76
C LEU A 124 1.19 -8.04 -0.32
N GLU A 125 0.62 -9.14 -0.79
CA GLU A 125 -0.71 -9.59 -0.34
C GLU A 125 -0.70 -9.95 1.15
N GLY A 126 0.31 -10.67 1.61
CA GLY A 126 0.53 -10.95 3.03
C GLY A 126 0.66 -9.67 3.86
N PHE A 127 1.43 -8.70 3.35
CA PHE A 127 1.55 -7.38 3.98
C PHE A 127 0.19 -6.65 4.08
N TRP A 128 -0.63 -6.68 3.03
CA TRP A 128 -1.98 -6.12 3.09
C TRP A 128 -2.88 -6.80 4.12
N SER A 129 -2.70 -8.10 4.33
CA SER A 129 -3.41 -8.84 5.38
C SER A 129 -3.03 -8.36 6.78
N LEU A 130 -1.74 -8.13 7.03
CA LEU A 130 -1.24 -7.56 8.28
C LEU A 130 -1.81 -6.16 8.52
N LEU A 131 -1.75 -5.28 7.54
CA LEU A 131 -2.27 -3.91 7.64
C LEU A 131 -3.79 -3.89 7.92
N ARG A 132 -4.57 -4.75 7.24
CA ARG A 132 -6.01 -4.89 7.52
C ARG A 132 -6.27 -5.36 8.96
N SER A 133 -5.48 -6.32 9.44
CA SER A 133 -5.60 -6.83 10.80
C SER A 133 -5.28 -5.76 11.84
N TRP A 134 -4.26 -4.95 11.58
CA TRP A 134 -3.90 -3.82 12.41
C TRP A 134 -4.99 -2.72 12.44
N PHE A 135 -5.70 -2.49 11.34
CA PHE A 135 -6.80 -1.52 11.30
C PHE A 135 -8.06 -1.96 12.06
N ARG A 136 -8.29 -3.26 12.27
CA ARG A 136 -9.52 -3.78 12.89
C ARG A 136 -9.83 -3.19 14.27
N PRO A 137 -8.87 -3.08 15.22
CA PRO A 137 -9.13 -2.52 16.55
C PRO A 137 -9.61 -1.07 16.52
N HIS A 138 -9.21 -0.30 15.50
CA HIS A 138 -9.55 1.12 15.39
C HIS A 138 -11.00 1.37 14.94
N ARG A 139 -11.74 0.32 14.52
CA ARG A 139 -13.17 0.36 14.16
C ARG A 139 -13.55 1.44 13.14
N GLY A 140 -12.63 1.82 12.28
CA GLY A 140 -12.74 2.86 11.28
C GLY A 140 -11.85 4.06 11.59
N ILE A 141 -11.16 4.53 10.57
CA ILE A 141 -10.23 5.67 10.64
C ILE A 141 -10.75 6.68 9.62
N SER A 142 -10.83 7.96 10.02
CA SER A 142 -11.22 9.02 9.08
C SER A 142 -10.17 9.15 7.98
N GLN A 143 -10.59 9.58 6.80
CA GLN A 143 -9.70 9.78 5.67
C GLN A 143 -8.58 10.78 5.98
N GLU A 144 -8.89 11.83 6.72
CA GLU A 144 -7.94 12.83 7.18
C GLU A 144 -6.83 12.24 8.08
N LYS A 145 -7.19 11.31 8.98
CA LYS A 145 -6.24 10.71 9.92
C LYS A 145 -5.51 9.49 9.34
N LEU A 146 -6.05 8.89 8.29
CA LEU A 146 -5.52 7.66 7.70
C LEU A 146 -4.03 7.75 7.33
N PRO A 147 -3.49 8.86 6.76
CA PRO A 147 -2.06 8.95 6.45
C PRO A 147 -1.16 8.77 7.67
N ARG A 148 -1.55 9.30 8.84
CA ARG A 148 -0.77 9.15 10.08
C ARG A 148 -0.73 7.70 10.56
N TYR A 149 -1.84 6.98 10.42
CA TYR A 149 -1.91 5.56 10.76
C TYR A 149 -1.06 4.72 9.80
N LEU A 150 -1.08 5.04 8.51
CA LEU A 150 -0.23 4.38 7.52
C LEU A 150 1.24 4.60 7.82
N ALA A 151 1.65 5.86 8.06
CA ALA A 151 3.04 6.20 8.38
C ALA A 151 3.52 5.52 9.66
N PHE A 152 2.68 5.42 10.70
CA PHE A 152 3.03 4.69 11.91
C PHE A 152 3.21 3.19 11.65
N PHE A 153 2.31 2.57 10.89
CA PHE A 153 2.41 1.15 10.55
C PHE A 153 3.67 0.86 9.72
N GLU A 154 3.93 1.69 8.72
CA GLU A 154 5.16 1.65 7.90
C GLU A 154 6.40 1.75 8.78
N PHE A 155 6.46 2.75 9.66
CA PHE A 155 7.57 2.93 10.60
C PHE A 155 7.81 1.69 11.45
N VAL A 156 6.77 1.13 12.07
CA VAL A 156 6.89 -0.07 12.92
C VAL A 156 7.35 -1.28 12.11
N HIS A 157 6.85 -1.45 10.88
CA HIS A 157 7.27 -2.54 9.99
C HIS A 157 8.75 -2.41 9.63
N ASN A 158 9.17 -1.25 9.18
CA ASN A 158 10.55 -0.98 8.78
C ASN A 158 11.52 -1.00 9.97
N ALA A 159 11.09 -0.49 11.13
CA ALA A 159 11.87 -0.57 12.36
C ALA A 159 12.20 -2.00 12.78
N ARG A 160 11.23 -2.91 12.65
CA ARG A 160 11.46 -4.34 12.92
C ARG A 160 12.47 -4.95 11.96
N ARG A 161 12.49 -4.53 10.70
CA ARG A 161 13.45 -4.99 9.68
C ARG A 161 14.85 -4.43 9.94
N ARG A 162 14.94 -3.16 10.28
CA ARG A 162 16.23 -2.50 10.60
C ARG A 162 16.84 -3.02 11.91
N GLY A 163 16.04 -3.54 12.84
CA GLY A 163 16.51 -4.12 14.08
C GLY A 163 17.45 -3.20 14.86
N LYS A 164 18.64 -3.69 15.26
CA LYS A 164 19.63 -2.93 16.01
C LYS A 164 20.19 -1.70 15.29
N ALA A 165 20.20 -1.70 13.95
CA ALA A 165 20.67 -0.56 13.16
C ALA A 165 19.80 0.69 13.37
N LEU A 166 18.50 0.53 13.56
CA LEU A 166 17.61 1.65 13.90
C LEU A 166 17.95 2.26 15.25
N LEU A 167 18.26 1.43 16.27
CA LEU A 167 18.63 1.91 17.59
C LEU A 167 19.89 2.75 17.52
N ALA A 168 20.91 2.31 16.80
CA ALA A 168 22.14 3.08 16.59
C ALA A 168 21.87 4.43 15.93
N SER A 169 21.00 4.47 14.91
CA SER A 169 20.63 5.72 14.22
C SER A 169 19.85 6.68 15.15
N LEU A 170 18.93 6.17 15.95
CA LEU A 170 18.20 6.98 16.93
C LEU A 170 19.10 7.53 18.02
N LEU A 171 20.02 6.72 18.54
CA LEU A 171 21.01 7.17 19.52
C LEU A 171 21.94 8.23 18.93
N ALA A 172 22.38 8.07 17.68
CA ALA A 172 23.19 9.08 17.01
C ALA A 172 22.50 10.44 16.93
N VAL A 173 21.20 10.48 16.60
CA VAL A 173 20.40 11.73 16.56
C VAL A 173 20.27 12.37 17.96
N LEU A 174 20.19 11.57 19.02
CA LEU A 174 20.08 12.08 20.39
C LEU A 174 21.41 12.60 20.97
N VAL A 175 22.55 12.14 20.43
CA VAL A 175 23.89 12.46 20.93
C VAL A 175 24.58 13.50 20.06
N THR A 176 24.09 13.79 18.88
CA THR A 176 24.60 14.83 18.00
C THR A 176 24.08 16.20 18.48
N PRO A 177 24.96 17.15 18.88
CA PRO A 177 24.57 18.46 19.40
C PRO A 177 23.94 19.34 18.33
#